data_2c7791c1fed5a5373df45432013229e9
#
_entry.id   2c7791c1fed5a5373df45432013229e9
#
_cell.length_a   1.000
_cell.length_b   1.000
_cell.length_c   1.000
_cell.angle_alpha   90.00
_cell.angle_beta   90.00
_cell.angle_gamma   90.00
#
_symmetry.space_group_name_H-M   'P 1'
#
loop_
_entity.id
_entity.type
_entity.pdbx_description
1 polymer ?
#
loop_
_entity_poly.entity_id
_entity_poly.type
_entity_poly.pdbx_seq_one_letter_code
_entity_poly.pdbx_strand_id
1 'polypeptide(L)'
;MISNAVGSDCSRVRQDTLTHLLRQFKDIISTGSHDLGKTSNIEHNIDTGDQPAVRSGLRRISFHEREQVNAEVNKMLKNGIIERSDSPWASPVVLVKKKDDTVRFSID
;
A
#
# COMPACT_ATOMS: atom_id res chain seq x y z
N MET A 1 -2.59 -13.74 -15.75
CA MET A 1 -1.90 -12.59 -15.15
C MET A 1 -0.58 -12.26 -15.85
N ILE A 2 0.35 -13.21 -15.96
CA ILE A 2 1.64 -12.98 -16.65
C ILE A 2 1.42 -12.64 -18.13
N SER A 3 0.42 -13.21 -18.79
CA SER A 3 0.05 -12.94 -20.18
C SER A 3 -0.35 -11.48 -20.45
N ASN A 4 -0.91 -10.78 -19.46
CA ASN A 4 -1.33 -9.38 -19.58
C ASN A 4 -0.16 -8.38 -19.45
N ALA A 5 0.98 -8.82 -18.94
CA ALA A 5 2.19 -7.99 -18.82
C ALA A 5 2.96 -7.92 -20.15
N VAL A 6 2.64 -8.80 -21.11
CA VAL A 6 3.27 -8.86 -22.42
C VAL A 6 2.39 -8.11 -23.42
N GLY A 7 2.90 -7.01 -23.98
CA GLY A 7 2.17 -6.21 -24.98
C GLY A 7 1.85 -6.99 -26.25
N SER A 8 0.73 -6.63 -26.89
CA SER A 8 0.22 -7.28 -28.11
C SER A 8 1.10 -7.08 -29.35
N ASP A 9 2.02 -6.13 -29.32
CA ASP A 9 2.89 -5.78 -30.48
C ASP A 9 4.16 -6.64 -30.59
N CYS A 10 4.33 -7.62 -29.70
CA CYS A 10 5.47 -8.52 -29.71
C CYS A 10 5.22 -9.73 -30.60
N SER A 11 6.23 -10.14 -31.40
CA SER A 11 6.14 -11.41 -32.15
C SER A 11 5.98 -12.59 -31.16
N ARG A 12 5.27 -13.67 -31.59
CA ARG A 12 4.99 -14.85 -30.75
C ARG A 12 6.22 -15.41 -30.05
N VAL A 13 7.33 -15.52 -30.78
CA VAL A 13 8.61 -16.03 -30.23
C VAL A 13 9.13 -15.15 -29.09
N ARG A 14 9.04 -13.84 -29.23
CA ARG A 14 9.43 -12.89 -28.17
C ARG A 14 8.47 -12.93 -26.99
N GLN A 15 7.18 -13.13 -27.24
CA GLN A 15 6.16 -13.29 -26.19
C GLN A 15 6.44 -14.53 -25.35
N ASP A 16 6.77 -15.65 -25.96
CA ASP A 16 7.08 -16.90 -25.28
C ASP A 16 8.35 -16.75 -24.42
N THR A 17 9.41 -16.15 -24.97
CA THR A 17 10.64 -15.88 -24.24
C THR A 17 10.40 -14.95 -23.05
N LEU A 18 9.64 -13.88 -23.25
CA LEU A 18 9.32 -12.92 -22.20
C LEU A 18 8.41 -13.55 -21.12
N THR A 19 7.43 -14.35 -21.53
CA THR A 19 6.57 -15.07 -20.59
C THR A 19 7.36 -16.07 -19.75
N HIS A 20 8.31 -16.78 -20.36
CA HIS A 20 9.20 -17.69 -19.65
C HIS A 20 10.06 -16.94 -18.62
N LEU A 21 10.65 -15.81 -19.01
CA LEU A 21 11.42 -14.96 -18.12
C LEU A 21 10.58 -14.44 -16.94
N LEU A 22 9.39 -13.91 -17.21
CA LEU A 22 8.48 -13.41 -16.16
C LEU A 22 8.06 -14.51 -15.18
N ARG A 23 7.89 -15.75 -15.66
CA ARG A 23 7.60 -16.89 -14.79
C ARG A 23 8.74 -17.24 -13.84
N GLN A 24 10.00 -17.04 -14.24
CA GLN A 24 11.15 -17.23 -13.35
C GLN A 24 11.16 -16.23 -12.20
N PHE A 25 10.64 -15.03 -12.44
CA PHE A 25 10.59 -13.95 -11.46
C PHE A 25 9.18 -13.72 -10.86
N LYS A 26 8.30 -14.74 -10.93
CA LYS A 26 6.92 -14.63 -10.42
C LYS A 26 6.84 -14.18 -8.95
N ASP A 27 7.87 -14.51 -8.15
CA ASP A 27 7.89 -14.23 -6.72
C ASP A 27 8.09 -12.73 -6.40
N ILE A 28 8.56 -11.94 -7.36
CA ILE A 28 8.70 -10.48 -7.23
C ILE A 28 7.59 -9.70 -7.94
N ILE A 29 6.68 -10.39 -8.60
CA ILE A 29 5.57 -9.78 -9.33
C ILE A 29 4.31 -9.87 -8.47
N SER A 30 3.77 -8.70 -8.09
CA SER A 30 2.52 -8.63 -7.35
C SER A 30 1.34 -9.15 -8.18
N THR A 31 0.51 -9.97 -7.59
CA THR A 31 -0.70 -10.54 -8.21
C THR A 31 -1.94 -9.68 -7.98
N GLY A 32 -1.83 -8.65 -7.14
CA GLY A 32 -2.94 -7.76 -6.84
C GLY A 32 -2.58 -6.69 -5.81
N SER A 33 -3.50 -5.77 -5.56
CA SER A 33 -3.33 -4.66 -4.64
C SER A 33 -3.08 -5.05 -3.17
N HIS A 34 -3.29 -6.32 -2.84
CA HIS A 34 -3.11 -6.85 -1.49
C HIS A 34 -1.88 -7.75 -1.36
N ASP A 35 -1.25 -8.05 -2.50
CA ASP A 35 -0.02 -8.82 -2.55
C ASP A 35 1.16 -7.87 -2.38
N LEU A 36 1.38 -7.48 -1.13
CA LEU A 36 2.48 -6.61 -0.75
C LEU A 36 3.68 -7.47 -0.38
N GLY A 37 4.76 -7.31 -1.14
CA GLY A 37 6.04 -7.92 -0.80
C GLY A 37 6.57 -7.40 0.53
N LYS A 38 7.39 -8.21 1.19
CA LYS A 38 8.11 -7.82 2.40
C LYS A 38 9.58 -8.17 2.20
N THR A 39 10.47 -7.24 2.51
CA THR A 39 11.91 -7.47 2.57
C THR A 39 12.40 -7.43 4.01
N SER A 40 13.35 -8.28 4.32
CA SER A 40 14.08 -8.27 5.59
C SER A 40 15.52 -7.72 5.44
N ASN A 41 15.91 -7.34 4.22
CA ASN A 41 17.28 -6.92 3.94
C ASN A 41 17.58 -5.52 4.47
N ILE A 42 16.56 -4.66 4.52
CA ILE A 42 16.70 -3.27 4.99
C ILE A 42 15.46 -2.94 5.82
N GLU A 43 15.68 -2.39 7.00
CA GLU A 43 14.64 -1.83 7.84
C GLU A 43 14.69 -0.30 7.79
N HIS A 44 13.52 0.31 7.68
CA HIS A 44 13.41 1.76 7.77
C HIS A 44 13.42 2.16 9.25
N ASN A 45 14.46 2.91 9.64
CA ASN A 45 14.57 3.44 10.98
C ASN A 45 14.25 4.94 10.97
N ILE A 46 13.40 5.37 11.91
CA ILE A 46 13.06 6.77 12.11
C ILE A 46 13.67 7.19 13.45
N ASP A 47 14.75 7.96 13.37
CA ASP A 47 15.37 8.53 14.56
C ASP A 47 14.63 9.82 14.96
N THR A 48 13.95 9.79 16.09
CA THR A 48 13.23 10.93 16.65
C THR A 48 14.08 11.74 17.64
N GLY A 49 15.32 11.27 17.93
CA GLY A 49 16.19 11.89 18.95
C GLY A 49 15.49 11.97 20.30
N ASP A 50 15.82 13.04 21.05
CA ASP A 50 15.23 13.32 22.38
C ASP A 50 13.94 14.16 22.29
N GLN A 51 13.32 14.26 21.11
CA GLN A 51 12.11 15.06 20.95
C GLN A 51 10.91 14.39 21.62
N PRO A 52 10.07 15.18 22.34
CA PRO A 52 8.85 14.67 22.94
C PRO A 52 7.90 14.17 21.85
N ALA A 53 7.16 13.10 22.14
CA ALA A 53 6.19 12.54 21.23
C ALA A 53 5.13 13.56 20.81
N VAL A 54 4.87 13.66 19.54
CA VAL A 54 3.82 14.53 18.97
C VAL A 54 2.57 13.69 18.72
N ARG A 55 1.46 14.13 19.28
CA ARG A 55 0.15 13.56 19.07
C ARG A 55 -0.79 14.59 18.48
N SER A 56 -1.06 14.48 17.19
CA SER A 56 -2.03 15.35 16.53
C SER A 56 -3.45 14.82 16.72
N GLY A 57 -4.39 15.74 16.97
CA GLY A 57 -5.80 15.41 17.12
C GLY A 57 -6.42 14.96 15.80
N LEU A 58 -7.50 14.18 15.90
CA LEU A 58 -8.28 13.77 14.75
C LEU A 58 -8.89 15.00 14.06
N ARG A 59 -8.80 15.04 12.72
CA ARG A 59 -9.50 16.03 11.92
C ARG A 59 -10.99 15.71 11.85
N ARG A 60 -11.82 16.74 11.73
CA ARG A 60 -13.24 16.53 11.45
C ARG A 60 -13.40 15.98 10.05
N ILE A 61 -14.07 14.84 9.95
CA ILE A 61 -14.43 14.20 8.69
C ILE A 61 -15.93 13.95 8.67
N SER A 62 -16.52 13.91 7.48
CA SER A 62 -17.92 13.57 7.30
C SER A 62 -18.20 12.12 7.74
N PHE A 63 -19.48 11.80 8.00
CA PHE A 63 -19.88 10.44 8.35
C PHE A 63 -19.48 9.43 7.28
N HIS A 64 -19.69 9.77 6.02
CA HIS A 64 -19.32 8.93 4.88
C HIS A 64 -17.80 8.69 4.78
N GLU A 65 -17.00 9.72 4.96
CA GLU A 65 -15.54 9.59 4.99
C GLU A 65 -15.06 8.71 6.16
N ARG A 66 -15.73 8.79 7.31
CA ARG A 66 -15.43 7.93 8.47
C ARG A 66 -15.66 6.47 8.15
N GLU A 67 -16.73 6.14 7.46
CA GLU A 67 -17.00 4.76 7.02
C GLU A 67 -15.92 4.27 6.06
N GLN A 68 -15.47 5.10 5.12
CA GLN A 68 -14.36 4.78 4.22
C GLN A 68 -13.05 4.55 4.97
N VAL A 69 -12.71 5.42 5.92
CA VAL A 69 -11.51 5.26 6.78
C VAL A 69 -11.58 3.93 7.54
N ASN A 70 -12.71 3.63 8.17
CA ASN A 70 -12.88 2.39 8.93
C ASN A 70 -12.75 1.15 8.04
N ALA A 71 -13.32 1.19 6.84
CA ALA A 71 -13.20 0.10 5.87
C ALA A 71 -11.74 -0.14 5.46
N GLU A 72 -10.99 0.91 5.13
CA GLU A 72 -9.57 0.79 4.76
C GLU A 72 -8.70 0.34 5.94
N VAL A 73 -8.92 0.87 7.15
CA VAL A 73 -8.21 0.42 8.36
C VAL A 73 -8.44 -1.06 8.64
N ASN A 74 -9.69 -1.52 8.58
CA ASN A 74 -10.01 -2.94 8.79
C ASN A 74 -9.35 -3.84 7.72
N LYS A 75 -9.32 -3.39 6.48
CA LYS A 75 -8.66 -4.09 5.38
C LYS A 75 -7.15 -4.18 5.59
N MET A 76 -6.51 -3.09 6.00
CA MET A 76 -5.08 -3.08 6.30
C MET A 76 -4.74 -3.95 7.51
N LEU A 77 -5.56 -3.94 8.57
CA LEU A 77 -5.40 -4.83 9.72
C LEU A 77 -5.51 -6.30 9.32
N LYS A 78 -6.53 -6.65 8.53
CA LYS A 78 -6.74 -8.01 8.03
C LYS A 78 -5.58 -8.52 7.19
N ASN A 79 -4.97 -7.64 6.41
CA ASN A 79 -3.83 -7.97 5.55
C ASN A 79 -2.47 -7.87 6.27
N GLY A 80 -2.44 -7.56 7.57
CA GLY A 80 -1.20 -7.44 8.35
C GLY A 80 -0.31 -6.27 7.95
N ILE A 81 -0.89 -5.24 7.29
CA ILE A 81 -0.16 -4.02 6.89
C ILE A 81 0.04 -3.10 8.08
N ILE A 82 -0.93 -3.06 8.98
CA ILE A 82 -0.91 -2.28 10.21
C ILE A 82 -1.25 -3.17 11.40
N GLU A 83 -0.88 -2.71 12.59
CA GLU A 83 -1.22 -3.34 13.86
C GLU A 83 -1.74 -2.31 14.86
N ARG A 84 -2.36 -2.78 15.94
CA ARG A 84 -2.77 -1.91 17.04
C ARG A 84 -1.56 -1.47 17.84
N SER A 85 -1.52 -0.21 18.25
CA SER A 85 -0.41 0.35 19.01
C SER A 85 -0.91 1.33 20.06
N ASP A 86 -0.25 1.36 21.21
CA ASP A 86 -0.42 2.34 22.29
C ASP A 86 0.68 3.41 22.24
N SER A 87 1.28 3.63 21.09
CA SER A 87 2.34 4.62 20.89
C SER A 87 1.85 6.02 21.28
N PRO A 88 2.70 6.82 21.97
CA PRO A 88 2.42 8.22 22.23
C PRO A 88 2.45 9.08 20.95
N TRP A 89 3.05 8.58 19.87
CA TRP A 89 3.06 9.23 18.56
C TRP A 89 1.76 8.93 17.82
N ALA A 90 1.08 9.98 17.34
CA ALA A 90 -0.13 9.80 16.54
C ALA A 90 -0.29 10.92 15.51
N SER A 91 -0.64 10.53 14.30
CA SER A 91 -0.96 11.44 13.19
C SER A 91 -2.38 11.21 12.69
N PRO A 92 -3.08 12.25 12.24
CA PRO A 92 -4.41 12.12 11.71
C PRO A 92 -4.40 11.48 10.33
N VAL A 93 -5.47 10.75 10.02
CA VAL A 93 -5.74 10.26 8.68
C VAL A 93 -6.39 11.35 7.85
N VAL A 94 -5.95 11.48 6.61
CA VAL A 94 -6.49 12.41 5.61
C VAL A 94 -6.90 11.63 4.37
N LEU A 95 -8.15 11.80 3.95
CA LEU A 95 -8.62 11.26 2.68
C LEU A 95 -8.44 12.30 1.58
N VAL A 96 -7.71 11.95 0.53
CA VAL A 96 -7.49 12.82 -0.62
C VAL A 96 -8.17 12.22 -1.83
N LYS A 97 -9.11 12.96 -2.42
CA LYS A 97 -9.78 12.57 -3.66
C LYS A 97 -8.80 12.74 -4.84
N LYS A 98 -8.63 11.68 -5.62
CA LYS A 98 -7.83 11.71 -6.84
C LYS A 98 -8.64 12.22 -8.02
N LYS A 99 -7.98 12.49 -9.15
CA LYS A 99 -8.62 12.94 -10.40
C LYS A 99 -9.56 11.89 -11.01
N ASP A 100 -9.38 10.62 -10.69
CA ASP A 100 -10.19 9.47 -11.13
C ASP A 100 -11.33 9.13 -10.16
N ASP A 101 -11.69 10.07 -9.28
CA ASP A 101 -12.70 9.93 -8.22
C ASP A 101 -12.38 8.85 -7.15
N THR A 102 -11.26 8.16 -7.25
CA THR A 102 -10.80 7.27 -6.19
C THR A 102 -10.23 8.07 -5.01
N VAL A 103 -10.19 7.44 -3.84
CA VAL A 103 -9.71 8.07 -2.61
C VAL A 103 -8.35 7.52 -2.24
N ARG A 104 -7.41 8.42 -1.94
CA ARG A 104 -6.13 8.09 -1.33
C ARG A 104 -6.23 8.23 0.18
N PHE A 105 -5.91 7.16 0.88
CA PHE A 105 -5.70 7.17 2.31
C PHE A 105 -4.28 7.67 2.60
N SER A 106 -4.16 8.73 3.35
CA SER A 106 -2.87 9.35 3.71
C SER A 106 -2.80 9.62 5.20
N ILE A 107 -1.60 9.60 5.73
CA ILE A 107 -1.29 9.98 7.12
C ILE A 107 -0.53 11.30 7.04
N ASP A 108 -0.97 12.29 7.80
CA ASP A 108 -0.41 13.65 7.79
C ASP A 108 0.87 13.74 8.62
#